data_74edbe3fd27b477bc9a9e554efad8dbe
#
_entry.id   74edbe3fd27b477bc9a9e554efad8dbe
#
_cell.length_a   1.000
_cell.length_b   1.000
_cell.length_c   1.000
_cell.angle_alpha   90.00
_cell.angle_beta   90.00
_cell.angle_gamma   90.00
#
_symmetry.space_group_name_H-M   'P 1'
#
loop_
_entity.id
_entity.type
_entity.pdbx_description
1 polymer ?
#
loop_
_entity_poly.entity_id
_entity_poly.type
_entity_poly.pdbx_seq_one_letter_code
_entity_poly.pdbx_strand_id
1 'polypeptide(L)'
;VSFEPIPIHYCAPAGFAILKCKDKKFNGTGLCKNVSTVQCTHGIKPVVSTQLLLNGSLAEEGVMIRSENITNNAKNIIVQFPKPVNITCIRPNNNTRKSVRIGPGQAFYATGAIIGDIRQAXCEVNGTEWNXTLQEVVTQLGKHFGNKTIIFNSPIGGDLEIITHSFNC
;
A
#
# COMPACT_ATOMS: atom_id res chain seq x y z
N VAL A 1 -8.36 -16.29 -19.71
CA VAL A 1 -8.73 -15.87 -18.36
C VAL A 1 -7.94 -14.63 -17.99
N SER A 2 -8.62 -13.65 -17.50
CA SER A 2 -7.94 -12.44 -17.10
C SER A 2 -8.18 -12.19 -15.62
N PHE A 3 -7.20 -11.57 -15.00
CA PHE A 3 -7.29 -11.19 -13.63
C PHE A 3 -7.26 -9.69 -13.57
N GLU A 4 -8.35 -9.11 -13.23
CA GLU A 4 -8.39 -7.67 -13.14
C GLU A 4 -9.11 -7.30 -11.85
N PRO A 5 -8.45 -6.64 -10.92
CA PRO A 5 -9.15 -6.24 -9.71
C PRO A 5 -10.25 -5.26 -10.03
N ILE A 6 -11.44 -5.58 -9.62
CA ILE A 6 -12.57 -4.68 -9.80
C ILE A 6 -13.06 -4.27 -8.42
N PRO A 7 -13.63 -3.09 -8.29
CA PRO A 7 -14.09 -2.65 -6.97
C PRO A 7 -15.15 -3.56 -6.40
N ILE A 8 -15.00 -3.89 -5.15
CA ILE A 8 -15.97 -4.70 -4.42
C ILE A 8 -16.49 -3.87 -3.27
N HIS A 9 -17.80 -3.88 -3.10
CA HIS A 9 -18.45 -3.20 -2.01
C HIS A 9 -18.98 -4.24 -1.05
N TYR A 10 -18.74 -4.02 0.24
CA TYR A 10 -19.29 -4.89 1.25
C TYR A 10 -20.49 -4.18 1.85
N CYS A 11 -21.61 -4.87 1.93
CA CYS A 11 -22.85 -4.27 2.40
C CYS A 11 -23.39 -5.06 3.59
N ALA A 12 -24.04 -4.35 4.49
CA ALA A 12 -24.58 -4.98 5.66
C ALA A 12 -25.92 -5.66 5.30
N PRO A 13 -26.17 -6.84 5.85
CA PRO A 13 -27.47 -7.46 5.63
C PRO A 13 -28.55 -6.77 6.47
N ALA A 14 -29.79 -7.17 6.25
CA ALA A 14 -30.91 -6.58 6.97
C ALA A 14 -30.70 -6.79 8.47
N GLY A 15 -30.96 -5.73 9.22
CA GLY A 15 -30.78 -5.80 10.66
C GLY A 15 -29.40 -5.46 11.13
N PHE A 16 -28.46 -5.19 10.22
CA PHE A 16 -27.10 -4.82 10.58
C PHE A 16 -26.75 -3.50 9.92
N ALA A 17 -25.70 -2.90 10.40
CA ALA A 17 -25.24 -1.64 9.84
C ALA A 17 -23.72 -1.59 9.91
N ILE A 18 -23.16 -0.78 9.04
CA ILE A 18 -21.72 -0.54 9.03
C ILE A 18 -21.49 0.86 9.57
N LEU A 19 -20.60 0.96 10.52
CA LEU A 19 -20.22 2.26 11.06
C LEU A 19 -18.93 2.68 10.39
N LYS A 20 -18.94 3.90 9.87
CA LYS A 20 -17.80 4.43 9.14
C LYS A 20 -17.19 5.56 9.93
N CYS A 21 -15.92 5.42 10.27
CA CYS A 21 -15.20 6.47 10.97
C CYS A 21 -14.71 7.48 9.96
N LYS A 22 -15.16 8.71 10.09
CA LYS A 22 -14.77 9.77 9.17
C LYS A 22 -13.81 10.74 9.80
N ASP A 23 -13.27 10.41 10.95
CA ASP A 23 -12.26 11.24 11.60
C ASP A 23 -10.98 11.14 10.80
N LYS A 24 -10.55 12.26 10.25
CA LYS A 24 -9.42 12.24 9.33
C LYS A 24 -8.11 11.90 10.01
N LYS A 25 -8.05 11.99 11.33
CA LYS A 25 -6.83 11.68 12.06
C LYS A 25 -6.93 10.38 12.84
N PHE A 26 -7.95 9.57 12.57
CA PHE A 26 -8.13 8.32 13.27
C PHE A 26 -7.05 7.34 12.86
N ASN A 27 -6.33 6.80 13.82
CA ASN A 27 -5.24 5.89 13.51
C ASN A 27 -5.64 4.42 13.54
N GLY A 28 -6.91 4.14 13.73
CA GLY A 28 -7.38 2.76 13.71
C GLY A 28 -7.74 2.21 15.07
N THR A 29 -7.35 2.87 16.13
CA THR A 29 -7.65 2.40 17.49
C THR A 29 -8.19 3.54 18.30
N GLY A 30 -9.00 3.21 19.28
CA GLY A 30 -9.49 4.22 20.19
C GLY A 30 -10.76 4.86 19.73
N LEU A 31 -10.98 6.07 20.17
CA LEU A 31 -12.22 6.78 19.94
C LEU A 31 -12.22 7.43 18.56
N CYS A 32 -13.30 7.23 17.85
CA CYS A 32 -13.49 7.91 16.58
C CYS A 32 -14.43 9.09 16.81
N LYS A 33 -14.04 10.26 16.38
CA LYS A 33 -14.77 11.48 16.69
C LYS A 33 -15.85 11.82 15.67
N ASN A 34 -15.92 11.13 14.56
CA ASN A 34 -16.92 11.44 13.54
C ASN A 34 -17.34 10.14 12.89
N VAL A 35 -18.49 9.63 13.27
CA VAL A 35 -18.95 8.33 12.82
C VAL A 35 -20.24 8.50 12.04
N SER A 36 -20.33 7.83 10.92
CA SER A 36 -21.60 7.78 10.19
C SER A 36 -21.96 6.32 9.95
N THR A 37 -23.22 6.12 9.62
CA THR A 37 -23.75 4.80 9.33
C THR A 37 -23.91 4.67 7.83
N VAL A 38 -23.41 3.60 7.27
CA VAL A 38 -23.57 3.36 5.84
C VAL A 38 -24.07 1.94 5.64
N GLN A 39 -24.73 1.73 4.52
CA GLN A 39 -25.21 0.41 4.18
C GLN A 39 -24.11 -0.40 3.50
N CYS A 40 -23.29 0.25 2.69
CA CYS A 40 -22.23 -0.42 1.98
C CYS A 40 -20.97 0.40 2.06
N THR A 41 -19.82 -0.28 1.94
CA THR A 41 -18.55 0.42 1.87
C THR A 41 -18.37 1.01 0.49
N HIS A 42 -17.36 1.86 0.36
CA HIS A 42 -16.95 2.31 -0.96
C HIS A 42 -16.32 1.11 -1.71
N GLY A 43 -16.04 1.28 -2.97
CA GLY A 43 -15.47 0.21 -3.76
C GLY A 43 -14.03 -0.02 -3.38
N ILE A 44 -13.69 -1.25 -3.06
CA ILE A 44 -12.35 -1.62 -2.67
C ILE A 44 -11.82 -2.60 -3.69
N LYS A 45 -10.71 -2.27 -4.33
CA LYS A 45 -10.10 -3.17 -5.29
C LYS A 45 -9.25 -4.19 -4.56
N PRO A 46 -9.49 -5.48 -4.79
CA PRO A 46 -8.74 -6.51 -4.07
C PRO A 46 -7.39 -6.77 -4.72
N VAL A 47 -6.51 -5.80 -4.68
CA VAL A 47 -5.19 -5.95 -5.27
C VAL A 47 -4.29 -6.69 -4.29
N VAL A 48 -3.62 -7.70 -4.78
CA VAL A 48 -2.71 -8.49 -3.97
C VAL A 48 -1.29 -8.05 -4.26
N SER A 49 -0.59 -7.62 -3.25
CA SER A 49 0.77 -7.13 -3.42
C SER A 49 1.54 -7.33 -2.14
N THR A 50 2.84 -7.10 -2.20
CA THR A 50 3.67 -7.11 -1.01
C THR A 50 4.46 -5.82 -0.95
N GLN A 51 4.72 -5.37 0.25
CA GLN A 51 5.53 -4.20 0.56
C GLN A 51 4.84 -2.88 0.23
N LEU A 52 4.29 -2.73 -0.93
CA LEU A 52 3.61 -1.52 -1.32
C LEU A 52 2.14 -1.84 -1.55
N LEU A 53 1.29 -0.99 -1.04
CA LEU A 53 -0.15 -1.17 -1.23
C LEU A 53 -0.58 -0.34 -2.43
N LEU A 54 -1.31 -0.98 -3.32
CA LEU A 54 -1.63 -0.36 -4.58
C LEU A 54 -3.12 -0.14 -4.74
N ASN A 55 -3.47 0.99 -5.30
CA ASN A 55 -4.88 1.30 -5.58
C ASN A 55 -5.72 1.29 -4.32
N GLY A 56 -5.10 1.56 -3.20
CA GLY A 56 -5.83 1.64 -1.95
C GLY A 56 -6.30 3.04 -1.68
N SER A 57 -6.75 3.26 -0.47
CA SER A 57 -7.24 4.56 -0.07
C SER A 57 -6.11 5.45 0.38
N LEU A 58 -6.32 6.74 0.27
CA LEU A 58 -5.33 7.73 0.67
C LEU A 58 -5.76 8.40 1.95
N ALA A 59 -4.78 8.83 2.72
CA ALA A 59 -5.08 9.61 3.91
C ALA A 59 -5.51 11.00 3.50
N GLU A 60 -6.34 11.63 4.32
CA GLU A 60 -6.90 12.90 3.92
C GLU A 60 -6.10 14.10 4.37
N GLU A 61 -5.32 13.97 5.45
CA GLU A 61 -4.62 15.14 5.94
C GLU A 61 -3.11 15.01 5.88
N GLY A 62 -2.57 13.84 5.99
CA GLY A 62 -1.13 13.67 5.97
C GLY A 62 -0.82 12.21 6.12
N VAL A 63 0.44 11.89 6.12
CA VAL A 63 0.85 10.51 6.28
C VAL A 63 0.31 9.96 7.60
N MET A 64 -0.34 8.82 7.52
CA MET A 64 -0.85 8.13 8.71
C MET A 64 -0.04 6.87 8.95
N ILE A 65 0.32 6.67 10.20
CA ILE A 65 1.07 5.49 10.62
C ILE A 65 0.12 4.63 11.43
N ARG A 66 -0.06 3.39 11.02
CA ARG A 66 -1.02 2.53 11.67
C ARG A 66 -0.36 1.23 12.09
N SER A 67 -0.59 0.82 13.32
CA SER A 67 -0.07 -0.43 13.84
C SER A 67 -0.92 -0.87 15.01
N GLU A 68 -0.99 -2.16 15.21
CA GLU A 68 -1.67 -2.66 16.39
C GLU A 68 -0.94 -2.22 17.66
N ASN A 69 0.38 -2.18 17.61
CA ASN A 69 1.18 -1.74 18.74
C ASN A 69 2.49 -1.22 18.17
N ILE A 70 2.63 0.10 18.14
CA ILE A 70 3.76 0.71 17.45
C ILE A 70 5.10 0.36 18.08
N THR A 71 5.12 0.04 19.36
CA THR A 71 6.37 -0.28 20.01
C THR A 71 6.71 -1.75 19.95
N ASN A 72 5.84 -2.57 19.42
CA ASN A 72 6.09 -4.01 19.34
C ASN A 72 6.74 -4.32 18.00
N ASN A 73 7.98 -4.78 18.04
CA ASN A 73 8.72 -5.06 16.82
C ASN A 73 8.10 -6.15 15.98
N ALA A 74 7.27 -7.00 16.58
CA ALA A 74 6.66 -8.08 15.83
C ALA A 74 5.43 -7.64 15.04
N LYS A 75 4.95 -6.43 15.23
CA LYS A 75 3.75 -5.98 14.54
C LYS A 75 4.12 -5.11 13.36
N ASN A 76 3.41 -5.33 12.28
CA ASN A 76 3.64 -4.54 11.08
C ASN A 76 3.14 -3.12 11.25
N ILE A 77 3.79 -2.23 10.57
CA ILE A 77 3.37 -0.84 10.53
C ILE A 77 2.89 -0.57 9.11
N ILE A 78 1.68 -0.06 8.99
CA ILE A 78 1.13 0.32 7.71
C ILE A 78 1.22 1.82 7.60
N VAL A 79 1.80 2.28 6.51
CA VAL A 79 1.94 3.71 6.24
C VAL A 79 1.00 4.06 5.12
N GLN A 80 0.12 5.02 5.38
CA GLN A 80 -0.85 5.45 4.40
C GLN A 80 -0.50 6.85 3.93
N PHE A 81 -0.34 7.00 2.62
CA PHE A 81 0.08 8.26 2.03
C PHE A 81 -1.11 9.18 1.79
N PRO A 82 -0.91 10.49 1.87
CA PRO A 82 -1.99 11.41 1.51
C PRO A 82 -2.07 11.65 0.01
N LYS A 83 -0.98 11.42 -0.70
CA LYS A 83 -0.97 11.59 -2.15
C LYS A 83 -0.43 10.32 -2.78
N PRO A 84 -0.98 9.93 -3.92
CA PRO A 84 -0.47 8.72 -4.55
C PRO A 84 0.91 8.95 -5.14
N VAL A 85 1.72 7.93 -5.09
CA VAL A 85 2.98 7.91 -5.82
C VAL A 85 2.78 6.95 -6.97
N ASN A 86 2.87 7.46 -8.17
CA ASN A 86 2.63 6.63 -9.34
C ASN A 86 3.82 5.73 -9.59
N ILE A 87 3.55 4.49 -9.88
CA ILE A 87 4.57 3.54 -10.21
C ILE A 87 4.19 2.92 -11.54
N THR A 88 5.13 2.88 -12.45
CA THR A 88 4.90 2.35 -13.77
C THR A 88 5.81 1.17 -13.98
N CYS A 89 5.24 0.07 -14.37
CA CYS A 89 6.01 -1.14 -14.59
C CYS A 89 5.90 -1.57 -16.02
N ILE A 90 7.03 -1.98 -16.57
CA ILE A 90 7.11 -2.39 -17.95
C ILE A 90 7.69 -3.77 -17.97
N ARG A 91 7.08 -4.64 -18.71
CA ARG A 91 7.58 -5.96 -18.89
C ARG A 91 7.86 -6.20 -20.36
N PRO A 92 9.06 -5.97 -20.81
CA PRO A 92 9.41 -6.28 -22.17
C PRO A 92 9.44 -7.79 -22.35
N ASN A 93 8.73 -8.28 -23.31
CA ASN A 93 8.65 -9.70 -23.42
C ASN A 93 8.34 -10.10 -24.84
N ASN A 94 9.24 -10.80 -25.47
CA ASN A 94 8.99 -11.34 -26.78
C ASN A 94 8.47 -10.30 -27.73
N ASN A 95 9.08 -9.21 -27.72
CA ASN A 95 8.65 -8.16 -28.60
C ASN A 95 7.31 -7.59 -28.23
N THR A 96 6.76 -8.04 -27.15
CA THR A 96 5.53 -7.49 -26.68
C THR A 96 5.84 -6.70 -25.45
N ARG A 97 5.62 -5.42 -25.54
CA ARG A 97 5.91 -4.61 -24.41
C ARG A 97 4.61 -4.26 -23.74
N LYS A 98 4.43 -4.69 -22.52
CA LYS A 98 3.27 -4.41 -21.81
C LYS A 98 3.54 -3.40 -20.73
N SER A 99 2.94 -2.27 -20.84
CA SER A 99 3.12 -1.24 -19.87
C SER A 99 1.98 -1.31 -18.88
N VAL A 100 2.28 -1.53 -17.62
CA VAL A 100 1.29 -1.59 -16.60
C VAL A 100 1.30 -0.30 -15.85
N ARG A 101 0.20 0.47 -15.98
CA ARG A 101 0.14 1.71 -15.31
C ARG A 101 -0.38 1.52 -13.96
N ILE A 102 0.35 1.99 -13.01
CA ILE A 102 0.01 1.68 -11.69
C ILE A 102 -0.33 2.91 -10.93
N GLY A 103 -1.50 3.15 -10.69
CA GLY A 103 -1.91 4.30 -9.93
C GLY A 103 -1.58 4.12 -8.49
N PRO A 104 -2.21 4.88 -7.66
CA PRO A 104 -1.89 4.80 -6.28
C PRO A 104 -2.07 3.42 -5.81
N GLY A 105 -1.08 2.95 -5.34
CA GLY A 105 -1.09 1.70 -4.84
C GLY A 105 -1.03 0.61 -5.77
N GLN A 106 -0.21 0.43 -6.63
CA GLN A 106 -0.07 -0.71 -7.38
C GLN A 106 1.25 -1.18 -7.39
N ALA A 107 1.55 -2.40 -7.35
CA ALA A 107 2.82 -2.87 -7.25
C ALA A 107 3.07 -4.02 -8.07
N PHE A 108 4.08 -4.66 -8.08
CA PHE A 108 4.49 -5.44 -9.01
C PHE A 108 5.61 -6.26 -8.63
N TYR A 109 5.77 -7.33 -9.09
CA TYR A 109 6.82 -8.22 -8.75
C TYR A 109 7.95 -8.00 -9.69
N ALA A 110 9.03 -7.52 -9.18
CA ALA A 110 10.15 -7.25 -10.01
C ALA A 110 11.36 -7.79 -9.38
N THR A 111 11.77 -8.90 -9.76
CA THR A 111 12.99 -9.43 -9.24
C THR A 111 13.63 -10.21 -10.31
N GLY A 112 14.88 -10.30 -10.30
CA GLY A 112 15.55 -11.06 -11.27
C GLY A 112 15.63 -12.51 -10.99
N ALA A 113 14.96 -12.95 -10.00
CA ALA A 113 15.10 -14.32 -9.61
C ALA A 113 14.28 -15.28 -10.39
N ILE A 114 13.68 -14.88 -11.45
CA ILE A 114 12.87 -15.78 -12.21
C ILE A 114 13.73 -16.73 -12.96
N ILE A 115 13.56 -17.98 -12.69
CA ILE A 115 14.41 -18.96 -13.25
C ILE A 115 13.95 -19.37 -14.60
N GLY A 116 14.84 -19.41 -15.53
CA GLY A 116 14.52 -19.88 -16.83
C GLY A 116 13.69 -18.97 -17.65
N ASP A 117 13.21 -17.93 -17.07
CA ASP A 117 12.44 -17.01 -17.81
C ASP A 117 12.97 -15.64 -17.56
N ILE A 118 13.49 -15.05 -18.58
CA ILE A 118 14.08 -13.84 -18.39
C ILE A 118 13.18 -12.69 -18.40
N ARG A 119 11.92 -12.88 -18.20
CA ARG A 119 11.07 -11.77 -18.11
C ARG A 119 11.37 -10.99 -16.89
N GLN A 120 11.85 -9.83 -17.06
CA GLN A 120 12.10 -8.94 -15.97
C GLN A 120 11.22 -7.77 -16.11
N ALA A 121 10.85 -7.18 -15.05
CA ALA A 121 10.04 -6.02 -15.06
C ALA A 121 10.73 -4.90 -14.32
N UNK A 122 10.52 -3.70 -14.66
CA UNK A 122 11.05 -2.75 -14.09
C UNK A 122 10.06 -1.91 -13.77
N CYS A 123 10.24 -1.49 -12.78
CA CYS A 123 9.29 -0.51 -12.32
C CYS A 123 9.99 0.78 -12.02
N GLU A 124 9.32 1.85 -12.27
CA GLU A 124 9.88 3.16 -12.07
C GLU A 124 8.94 4.04 -11.29
N VAL A 125 9.49 4.82 -10.39
CA VAL A 125 8.76 5.87 -9.72
C VAL A 125 9.56 7.14 -9.90
N ASN A 126 8.90 8.27 -9.73
CA ASN A 126 9.59 9.55 -9.75
C ASN A 126 10.40 9.67 -8.48
N GLY A 127 11.71 9.76 -8.61
CA GLY A 127 12.58 9.77 -7.45
C GLY A 127 12.34 10.94 -6.52
N THR A 128 12.11 12.12 -7.09
CA THR A 128 11.85 13.29 -6.26
C THR A 128 10.56 13.11 -5.48
N GLU A 129 9.54 12.62 -6.13
CA GLU A 129 8.26 12.41 -5.48
C GLU A 129 8.38 11.35 -4.40
N TRP A 130 9.09 10.29 -4.67
CA TRP A 130 9.27 9.22 -3.70
C TRP A 130 10.04 9.71 -2.48
N ASN A 131 11.08 10.48 -2.70
CA ASN A 131 11.86 11.00 -1.59
C ASN A 131 11.04 11.95 -0.72
N UNK A 132 10.36 12.52 -1.23
CA UNK A 132 9.56 13.39 -0.57
C UNK A 132 8.60 12.73 0.27
N THR A 133 8.05 11.83 -0.33
CA THR A 133 7.12 11.02 0.44
C THR A 133 7.82 10.36 1.62
N LEU A 134 8.97 9.79 1.40
CA LEU A 134 9.69 9.16 2.49
C LEU A 134 10.06 10.15 3.59
N GLN A 135 10.33 11.38 3.24
CA GLN A 135 10.62 12.36 4.27
C GLN A 135 9.40 12.64 5.13
N GLU A 136 8.23 12.67 4.53
CA GLU A 136 7.02 12.82 5.33
C GLU A 136 6.82 11.62 6.24
N VAL A 137 7.14 10.44 5.76
CA VAL A 137 7.03 9.24 6.57
C VAL A 137 7.98 9.32 7.75
N VAL A 138 9.21 9.77 7.51
CA VAL A 138 10.17 9.90 8.60
C VAL A 138 9.67 10.88 9.65
N THR A 139 9.09 12.00 9.22
CA THR A 139 8.57 12.98 10.16
C THR A 139 7.49 12.37 11.03
N GLN A 140 6.58 11.64 10.42
CA GLN A 140 5.51 11.04 11.20
C GLN A 140 6.00 9.91 12.10
N LEU A 141 6.94 9.11 11.62
CA LEU A 141 7.51 8.08 12.46
C LEU A 141 8.27 8.68 13.63
N GLY A 142 8.88 9.81 13.42
CA GLY A 142 9.60 10.47 14.50
C GLY A 142 8.70 10.84 15.67
N LYS A 143 7.43 11.07 15.40
CA LYS A 143 6.51 11.37 16.49
C LYS A 143 6.26 10.17 17.38
N HIS A 144 6.51 8.97 16.87
CA HIS A 144 6.33 7.76 17.66
C HIS A 144 7.64 7.26 18.24
N PHE A 145 8.74 7.48 17.57
CA PHE A 145 10.03 6.95 17.99
C PHE A 145 11.01 8.03 18.46
N GLY A 146 10.55 9.25 18.58
CA GLY A 146 11.40 10.31 19.06
C GLY A 146 12.49 10.67 18.06
N ASN A 147 13.68 10.91 18.57
CA ASN A 147 14.77 11.36 17.72
C ASN A 147 15.60 10.21 17.15
N LYS A 148 15.08 9.02 17.18
CA LYS A 148 15.84 7.90 16.65
C LYS A 148 15.96 8.00 15.16
N THR A 149 17.07 7.48 14.66
CA THR A 149 17.31 7.50 13.23
C THR A 149 16.45 6.47 12.54
N ILE A 150 15.81 6.89 11.45
CA ILE A 150 14.97 6.01 10.67
C ILE A 150 15.72 5.61 9.42
N ILE A 151 15.90 4.32 9.22
CA ILE A 151 16.60 3.80 8.07
C ILE A 151 15.66 2.89 7.30
N PHE A 152 15.53 3.15 6.01
CA PHE A 152 14.75 2.30 5.15
C PHE A 152 15.65 1.30 4.46
N ASN A 153 15.26 0.05 4.51
CA ASN A 153 16.11 -1.00 4.00
C ASN A 153 15.27 -2.09 3.39
N SER A 154 15.92 -2.96 2.66
CA SER A 154 15.21 -4.08 2.07
C SER A 154 14.86 -5.09 3.15
N PRO A 155 13.77 -5.82 2.97
CA PRO A 155 13.40 -6.85 3.94
C PRO A 155 14.48 -7.92 3.99
N ILE A 156 14.60 -8.55 5.15
CA ILE A 156 15.60 -9.58 5.36
C ILE A 156 14.88 -10.86 5.70
N GLY A 157 15.24 -11.92 5.00
CA GLY A 157 14.69 -13.24 5.28
C GLY A 157 13.33 -13.44 4.68
N GLY A 158 12.81 -14.61 4.81
CA GLY A 158 11.49 -14.91 4.31
C GLY A 158 11.52 -15.40 2.88
N ASP A 159 10.36 -15.68 2.37
CA ASP A 159 10.23 -16.15 1.00
C ASP A 159 10.47 -15.01 0.03
N LEU A 160 10.76 -15.40 -1.19
CA LEU A 160 10.97 -14.39 -2.21
C LEU A 160 9.78 -13.48 -2.34
N GLU A 161 8.59 -13.99 -2.18
CA GLU A 161 7.39 -13.19 -2.33
C GLU A 161 7.26 -12.10 -1.29
N ILE A 162 7.85 -12.29 -0.13
CA ILE A 162 7.72 -11.26 0.90
C ILE A 162 8.94 -10.39 1.02
N ILE A 163 10.07 -10.81 0.49
CA ILE A 163 11.23 -9.94 0.53
C ILE A 163 11.35 -9.10 -0.72
N THR A 164 10.52 -9.34 -1.71
CA THR A 164 10.48 -8.51 -2.89
C THR A 164 9.10 -7.91 -2.98
N HIS A 165 9.01 -6.86 -3.75
CA HIS A 165 7.75 -6.23 -4.00
C HIS A 165 7.06 -7.07 -5.07
N SER A 166 5.95 -7.70 -4.76
CA SER A 166 5.32 -8.56 -5.73
C SER A 166 3.91 -8.15 -6.02
N PHE A 167 3.46 -8.50 -7.20
CA PHE A 167 2.20 -8.06 -7.72
C PHE A 167 1.85 -8.99 -8.85
N ASN A 168 0.59 -9.34 -8.93
CA ASN A 168 0.13 -10.25 -9.96
C ASN A 168 -0.48 -9.45 -11.09
N CYS A 169 0.13 -9.53 -12.22
CA CYS A 169 -0.27 -8.72 -13.35
C CYS A 169 -1.26 -9.46 -14.23
#